data_e00066ecedfc8201989e301d7d51d676
#
_entry.id   e00066ecedfc8201989e301d7d51d676
#
_cell.length_a   1.000
_cell.length_b   1.000
_cell.length_c   1.000
_cell.angle_alpha   90.00
_cell.angle_beta   90.00
_cell.angle_gamma   90.00
#
_symmetry.space_group_name_H-M   'P 1'
#
loop_
_entity.id
_entity.type
_entity.pdbx_description
1 polymer ?
#
loop_
_entity_poly.entity_id
_entity_poly.type
_entity_poly.pdbx_seq_one_letter_code
_entity_poly.pdbx_strand_id
1 'polypeptide(L)'
;MSEQITIYGAGGNRAARVAWTVNELGLEASYRHYDGMIGSDELKRLHPQAKIPAMQIGDLVLFESAAICQHLCDITPGQRLLAPVGTAQRSLHNQWVSFAQSEVEAYLWHSFQMGRLEMAESATAAALELNRNLAGAGLDALEQHLAKQDFLLNEQFSLTDIIVGWTINWSRKSGLLETRPALQSYLAKLFDRPQAAMTW
;
A
#
# COMPACT_ATOMS: atom_id res chain seq x y z
N MET A 1 -1.82 -29.10 9.36
CA MET A 1 -0.62 -28.39 8.89
C MET A 1 -1.14 -27.09 8.28
N SER A 2 -0.65 -25.93 8.71
CA SER A 2 -0.98 -24.66 8.07
C SER A 2 -0.46 -24.68 6.63
N GLU A 3 -1.29 -24.29 5.67
CA GLU A 3 -0.87 -24.18 4.27
C GLU A 3 0.24 -23.14 4.14
N GLN A 4 1.23 -23.42 3.29
CA GLN A 4 2.37 -22.53 3.07
C GLN A 4 1.92 -21.27 2.34
N ILE A 5 2.24 -20.10 2.90
CA ILE A 5 2.04 -18.80 2.26
C ILE A 5 3.24 -18.53 1.35
N THR A 6 2.99 -18.28 0.06
CA THR A 6 4.02 -17.85 -0.90
C THR A 6 3.66 -16.46 -1.44
N ILE A 7 4.57 -15.51 -1.29
CA ILE A 7 4.41 -14.12 -1.76
C ILE A 7 5.33 -13.92 -2.97
N TYR A 8 4.76 -13.45 -4.06
CA TYR A 8 5.46 -13.12 -5.29
C TYR A 8 5.69 -11.61 -5.36
N GLY A 9 6.95 -11.20 -5.23
CA GLY A 9 7.39 -9.82 -5.17
C GLY A 9 8.12 -9.50 -3.87
N ALA A 10 9.02 -8.52 -3.94
CA ALA A 10 9.78 -8.00 -2.80
C ALA A 10 10.21 -6.54 -3.05
N GLY A 11 10.81 -5.91 -2.03
CA GLY A 11 11.37 -4.56 -2.11
C GLY A 11 10.37 -3.44 -1.85
N GLY A 12 10.74 -2.20 -2.16
CA GLY A 12 10.02 -0.97 -1.81
C GLY A 12 8.77 -0.66 -2.64
N ASN A 13 8.25 -1.63 -3.40
CA ASN A 13 6.99 -1.52 -4.14
C ASN A 13 5.79 -1.95 -3.28
N ARG A 14 4.61 -2.14 -3.87
CA ARG A 14 3.40 -2.57 -3.14
C ARG A 14 3.52 -3.89 -2.38
N ALA A 15 4.53 -4.73 -2.70
CA ALA A 15 4.81 -5.95 -1.93
C ALA A 15 5.27 -5.63 -0.49
N ALA A 16 5.82 -4.44 -0.23
CA ALA A 16 6.19 -4.02 1.12
C ALA A 16 4.99 -3.98 2.09
N ARG A 17 3.79 -3.66 1.60
CA ARG A 17 2.55 -3.74 2.41
C ARG A 17 2.31 -5.16 2.91
N VAL A 18 2.46 -6.13 2.02
CA VAL A 18 2.26 -7.56 2.34
C VAL A 18 3.32 -8.03 3.31
N ALA A 19 4.59 -7.73 3.05
CA ALA A 19 5.70 -8.08 3.93
C ALA A 19 5.51 -7.50 5.34
N TRP A 20 5.12 -6.23 5.44
CA TRP A 20 4.84 -5.61 6.74
C TRP A 20 3.67 -6.28 7.46
N THR A 21 2.57 -6.56 6.75
CA THR A 21 1.43 -7.28 7.34
C THR A 21 1.82 -8.65 7.85
N VAL A 22 2.61 -9.41 7.09
CA VAL A 22 3.16 -10.72 7.51
C VAL A 22 3.97 -10.57 8.81
N ASN A 23 4.87 -9.58 8.88
CA ASN A 23 5.69 -9.32 10.06
C ASN A 23 4.84 -8.99 11.29
N GLU A 24 3.86 -8.08 11.17
CA GLU A 24 2.98 -7.66 12.28
C GLU A 24 2.08 -8.79 12.77
N LEU A 25 1.70 -9.72 11.88
CA LEU A 25 0.92 -10.90 12.23
C LEU A 25 1.77 -12.06 12.78
N GLY A 26 3.10 -11.97 12.68
CA GLY A 26 4.00 -13.05 13.05
C GLY A 26 3.85 -14.31 12.20
N LEU A 27 3.44 -14.15 10.93
CA LEU A 27 3.24 -15.26 10.01
C LEU A 27 4.56 -15.67 9.34
N GLU A 28 4.68 -16.97 9.05
CA GLU A 28 5.75 -17.48 8.20
C GLU A 28 5.32 -17.44 6.73
N ALA A 29 6.13 -16.85 5.86
CA ALA A 29 5.88 -16.79 4.43
C ALA A 29 7.16 -16.99 3.62
N SER A 30 7.04 -17.66 2.48
CA SER A 30 8.10 -17.76 1.48
C SER A 30 7.97 -16.61 0.48
N TYR A 31 9.10 -16.03 0.07
CA TYR A 31 9.13 -14.95 -0.91
C TYR A 31 9.78 -15.42 -2.21
N ARG A 32 9.11 -15.19 -3.32
CA ARG A 32 9.67 -15.38 -4.67
C ARG A 32 9.84 -14.02 -5.33
N HIS A 33 11.08 -13.72 -5.66
CA HIS A 33 11.42 -12.49 -6.39
C HIS A 33 12.70 -12.72 -7.19
N TYR A 34 12.70 -12.32 -8.45
CA TYR A 34 13.84 -12.38 -9.35
C TYR A 34 13.72 -11.30 -10.43
N ASP A 35 14.84 -10.94 -11.05
CA ASP A 35 14.89 -9.95 -12.12
C ASP A 35 14.09 -10.44 -13.34
N GLY A 36 13.23 -9.58 -13.88
CA GLY A 36 12.35 -9.94 -14.99
C GLY A 36 11.07 -10.68 -14.59
N MET A 37 10.79 -10.83 -13.29
CA MET A 37 9.56 -11.47 -12.81
C MET A 37 8.30 -10.78 -13.32
N ILE A 38 8.26 -9.44 -13.31
CA ILE A 38 7.12 -8.67 -13.82
C ILE A 38 6.98 -8.94 -15.33
N GLY A 39 5.78 -9.37 -15.75
CA GLY A 39 5.50 -9.77 -17.14
C GLY A 39 5.84 -11.23 -17.47
N SER A 40 6.45 -11.99 -16.55
CA SER A 40 6.79 -13.40 -16.77
C SER A 40 5.56 -14.29 -16.92
N ASP A 41 5.72 -15.47 -17.56
CA ASP A 41 4.65 -16.46 -17.69
C ASP A 41 4.25 -17.07 -16.32
N GLU A 42 5.15 -17.11 -15.37
CA GLU A 42 4.82 -17.49 -14.01
C GLU A 42 3.82 -16.51 -13.41
N LEU A 43 4.12 -15.22 -13.49
CA LEU A 43 3.27 -14.19 -12.88
C LEU A 43 1.96 -13.96 -13.64
N LYS A 44 1.90 -14.23 -14.96
CA LYS A 44 0.64 -14.23 -15.74
C LYS A 44 -0.40 -15.25 -15.24
N ARG A 45 0.05 -16.35 -14.64
CA ARG A 45 -0.85 -17.35 -14.04
C ARG A 45 -1.43 -16.92 -12.71
N LEU A 46 -0.79 -15.96 -12.03
CA LEU A 46 -1.13 -15.50 -10.68
C LEU A 46 -1.80 -14.13 -10.68
N HIS A 47 -1.50 -13.30 -11.68
CA HIS A 47 -1.98 -11.92 -11.76
C HIS A 47 -2.37 -11.57 -13.19
N PRO A 48 -3.58 -11.08 -13.47
CA PRO A 48 -4.08 -10.85 -14.84
C PRO A 48 -3.23 -9.88 -15.67
N GLN A 49 -2.47 -9.01 -15.03
CA GLN A 49 -1.53 -8.08 -15.67
C GLN A 49 -0.06 -8.44 -15.39
N ALA A 50 0.23 -9.64 -14.88
CA ALA A 50 1.57 -10.09 -14.52
C ALA A 50 2.35 -9.08 -13.66
N LYS A 51 1.68 -8.48 -12.67
CA LYS A 51 2.25 -7.50 -11.72
C LYS A 51 2.46 -8.12 -10.34
N ILE A 52 3.26 -7.45 -9.52
CA ILE A 52 3.50 -7.78 -8.11
C ILE A 52 2.83 -6.75 -7.18
N PRO A 53 2.40 -7.17 -5.95
CA PRO A 53 2.46 -8.51 -5.41
C PRO A 53 1.34 -9.42 -5.90
N ALA A 54 1.61 -10.73 -5.88
CA ALA A 54 0.61 -11.78 -5.83
C ALA A 54 0.91 -12.68 -4.63
N MET A 55 -0.07 -13.44 -4.16
CA MET A 55 0.08 -14.41 -3.07
C MET A 55 -0.61 -15.70 -3.44
N GLN A 56 -0.02 -16.82 -3.02
CA GLN A 56 -0.63 -18.14 -3.09
C GLN A 56 -0.64 -18.80 -1.70
N ILE A 57 -1.76 -19.38 -1.33
CA ILE A 57 -1.92 -20.21 -0.13
C ILE A 57 -2.82 -21.39 -0.50
N GLY A 58 -2.27 -22.63 -0.48
CA GLY A 58 -2.94 -23.78 -1.07
C GLY A 58 -3.32 -23.52 -2.53
N ASP A 59 -4.59 -23.73 -2.87
CA ASP A 59 -5.14 -23.45 -4.20
C ASP A 59 -5.60 -21.99 -4.40
N LEU A 60 -5.67 -21.20 -3.32
CA LEU A 60 -6.08 -19.80 -3.42
C LEU A 60 -4.94 -18.93 -3.95
N VAL A 61 -5.22 -18.20 -5.02
CA VAL A 61 -4.34 -17.17 -5.57
C VAL A 61 -5.01 -15.81 -5.43
N LEU A 62 -4.31 -14.85 -4.83
CA LEU A 62 -4.75 -13.47 -4.66
C LEU A 62 -3.77 -12.49 -5.27
N PHE A 63 -4.29 -11.43 -5.82
CA PHE A 63 -3.57 -10.23 -6.22
C PHE A 63 -4.26 -9.00 -5.62
N GLU A 64 -3.72 -7.79 -5.80
CA GLU A 64 -4.01 -6.56 -5.08
C GLU A 64 -3.49 -6.59 -3.64
N SER A 65 -2.49 -5.77 -3.37
CA SER A 65 -1.81 -5.76 -2.06
C SER A 65 -2.75 -5.55 -0.87
N ALA A 66 -3.77 -4.68 -1.02
CA ALA A 66 -4.75 -4.44 0.03
C ALA A 66 -5.62 -5.68 0.30
N ALA A 67 -6.08 -6.38 -0.76
CA ALA A 67 -6.87 -7.59 -0.63
C ALA A 67 -6.05 -8.74 0.01
N ILE A 68 -4.78 -8.89 -0.39
CA ILE A 68 -3.87 -9.87 0.22
C ILE A 68 -3.71 -9.58 1.72
N CYS A 69 -3.43 -8.34 2.10
CA CYS A 69 -3.24 -7.95 3.50
C CYS A 69 -4.52 -8.17 4.34
N GLN A 70 -5.69 -7.83 3.79
CA GLN A 70 -6.97 -8.09 4.47
C GLN A 70 -7.19 -9.59 4.68
N HIS A 71 -6.96 -10.40 3.64
CA HIS A 71 -7.12 -11.86 3.74
C HIS A 71 -6.20 -12.45 4.83
N LEU A 72 -4.92 -12.04 4.87
CA LEU A 72 -3.98 -12.48 5.90
C LEU A 72 -4.46 -12.13 7.32
N CYS A 73 -5.04 -10.95 7.52
CA CYS A 73 -5.65 -10.60 8.79
C CYS A 73 -6.87 -11.45 9.09
N ASP A 74 -7.76 -11.66 8.11
CA ASP A 74 -9.02 -12.39 8.31
C ASP A 74 -8.80 -13.88 8.64
N ILE A 75 -7.73 -14.49 8.14
CA ILE A 75 -7.40 -15.90 8.45
C ILE A 75 -6.51 -16.07 9.70
N THR A 76 -6.03 -14.97 10.30
CA THR A 76 -5.14 -15.03 11.50
C THR A 76 -5.97 -14.88 12.78
N PRO A 77 -6.13 -15.96 13.58
CA PRO A 77 -6.91 -15.90 14.81
C PRO A 77 -6.31 -14.92 15.82
N GLY A 78 -7.18 -14.13 16.47
CA GLY A 78 -6.77 -13.22 17.54
C GLY A 78 -5.95 -11.99 17.10
N GLN A 79 -5.76 -11.78 15.80
CA GLN A 79 -5.09 -10.58 15.29
C GLN A 79 -5.85 -9.30 15.65
N ARG A 80 -5.13 -8.17 15.75
CA ARG A 80 -5.69 -6.87 16.14
C ARG A 80 -5.50 -5.78 15.07
N LEU A 81 -4.91 -6.12 13.93
CA LEU A 81 -4.65 -5.16 12.85
C LEU A 81 -5.91 -4.76 12.10
N LEU A 82 -6.90 -5.65 12.02
CA LEU A 82 -8.10 -5.45 11.23
C LEU A 82 -9.34 -5.84 12.04
N ALA A 83 -10.30 -4.93 12.13
CA ALA A 83 -11.55 -5.16 12.84
C ALA A 83 -12.44 -6.19 12.11
N PRO A 84 -13.30 -6.92 12.84
CA PRO A 84 -14.21 -7.89 12.24
C PRO A 84 -15.15 -7.29 11.20
N VAL A 85 -15.57 -8.10 10.22
CA VAL A 85 -16.58 -7.73 9.23
C VAL A 85 -17.87 -7.29 9.92
N GLY A 86 -18.50 -6.24 9.38
CA GLY A 86 -19.74 -5.68 9.92
C GLY A 86 -19.56 -4.62 11.00
N THR A 87 -18.31 -4.36 11.46
CA THR A 87 -18.04 -3.28 12.42
C THR A 87 -17.81 -1.93 11.71
N ALA A 88 -18.05 -0.84 12.43
CA ALA A 88 -17.78 0.51 11.93
C ALA A 88 -16.29 0.70 11.58
N GLN A 89 -15.37 0.15 12.39
CA GLN A 89 -13.93 0.20 12.13
C GLN A 89 -13.55 -0.51 10.83
N ARG A 90 -14.17 -1.65 10.48
CA ARG A 90 -13.95 -2.31 9.18
C ARG A 90 -14.45 -1.42 8.04
N SER A 91 -15.56 -0.75 8.20
CA SER A 91 -16.09 0.18 7.19
C SER A 91 -15.17 1.38 7.00
N LEU A 92 -14.65 1.97 8.07
CA LEU A 92 -13.68 3.06 8.02
C LEU A 92 -12.35 2.61 7.41
N HIS A 93 -11.87 1.39 7.71
CA HIS A 93 -10.73 0.79 7.04
C HIS A 93 -10.94 0.78 5.51
N ASN A 94 -12.04 0.19 5.04
CA ASN A 94 -12.35 0.13 3.62
C ASN A 94 -12.44 1.52 2.98
N GLN A 95 -13.06 2.49 3.68
CA GLN A 95 -13.16 3.87 3.23
C GLN A 95 -11.78 4.51 3.00
N TRP A 96 -10.89 4.47 4.01
CA TRP A 96 -9.59 5.10 3.91
C TRP A 96 -8.65 4.40 2.93
N VAL A 97 -8.71 3.07 2.83
CA VAL A 97 -7.95 2.31 1.83
C VAL A 97 -8.42 2.67 0.43
N SER A 98 -9.73 2.66 0.18
CA SER A 98 -10.28 3.05 -1.13
C SER A 98 -9.91 4.49 -1.48
N PHE A 99 -10.08 5.43 -0.54
CA PHE A 99 -9.73 6.84 -0.73
C PHE A 99 -8.24 7.00 -1.10
N ALA A 100 -7.34 6.41 -0.34
CA ALA A 100 -5.91 6.54 -0.62
C ALA A 100 -5.51 5.95 -1.97
N GLN A 101 -6.13 4.84 -2.39
CA GLN A 101 -5.85 4.19 -3.66
C GLN A 101 -6.40 4.97 -4.85
N SER A 102 -7.61 5.57 -4.76
CA SER A 102 -8.23 6.33 -5.84
C SER A 102 -7.78 7.78 -5.90
N GLU A 103 -7.68 8.45 -4.75
CA GLU A 103 -7.46 9.91 -4.70
C GLU A 103 -5.98 10.32 -4.55
N VAL A 104 -5.09 9.37 -4.25
CA VAL A 104 -3.65 9.65 -4.14
C VAL A 104 -2.84 8.71 -5.03
N GLU A 105 -2.92 7.41 -4.77
CA GLU A 105 -2.02 6.43 -5.39
C GLU A 105 -2.23 6.30 -6.90
N ALA A 106 -3.46 6.42 -7.40
CA ALA A 106 -3.77 6.39 -8.82
C ALA A 106 -3.00 7.48 -9.59
N TYR A 107 -2.97 8.69 -9.07
CA TYR A 107 -2.28 9.82 -9.71
C TYR A 107 -0.76 9.71 -9.62
N LEU A 108 -0.22 9.18 -8.52
CA LEU A 108 1.21 8.87 -8.41
C LEU A 108 1.61 7.78 -9.41
N TRP A 109 0.76 6.76 -9.58
CA TRP A 109 0.98 5.70 -10.55
C TRP A 109 0.91 6.21 -11.99
N HIS A 110 -0.08 7.04 -12.32
CA HIS A 110 -0.18 7.65 -13.65
C HIS A 110 1.07 8.50 -13.94
N SER A 111 1.52 9.33 -13.00
CA SER A 111 2.75 10.12 -13.16
C SER A 111 3.97 9.25 -13.40
N PHE A 112 4.11 8.15 -12.65
CA PHE A 112 5.19 7.19 -12.84
C PHE A 112 5.15 6.54 -14.24
N GLN A 113 3.95 6.17 -14.72
CA GLN A 113 3.78 5.60 -16.05
C GLN A 113 4.09 6.61 -17.17
N MET A 114 3.63 7.86 -17.02
CA MET A 114 3.88 8.92 -18.00
C MET A 114 5.36 9.25 -18.16
N GLY A 115 6.14 9.21 -17.08
CA GLY A 115 7.59 9.38 -17.14
C GLY A 115 8.33 8.28 -17.94
N ARG A 116 7.64 7.24 -18.37
CA ARG A 116 8.18 6.12 -19.19
C ARG A 116 7.69 6.14 -20.63
N LEU A 117 6.79 7.05 -20.98
CA LEU A 117 6.23 7.18 -22.33
C LEU A 117 6.97 8.26 -23.10
N GLU A 118 7.28 7.99 -24.38
CA GLU A 118 7.77 9.01 -25.32
C GLU A 118 6.58 9.85 -25.80
N MET A 119 6.25 10.89 -25.05
CA MET A 119 5.19 11.84 -25.38
C MET A 119 5.76 13.23 -25.62
N ALA A 120 4.98 14.11 -26.28
CA ALA A 120 5.34 15.51 -26.40
C ALA A 120 5.51 16.15 -25.01
N GLU A 121 6.62 16.85 -24.79
CA GLU A 121 7.00 17.40 -23.46
C GLU A 121 5.89 18.26 -22.84
N SER A 122 5.25 19.13 -23.64
CA SER A 122 4.15 19.99 -23.17
C SER A 122 2.91 19.21 -22.69
N ALA A 123 2.54 18.14 -23.39
CA ALA A 123 1.40 17.30 -23.00
C ALA A 123 1.71 16.50 -21.73
N THR A 124 2.95 16.02 -21.61
CA THR A 124 3.41 15.30 -20.42
C THR A 124 3.44 16.24 -19.21
N ALA A 125 3.95 17.48 -19.35
CA ALA A 125 4.02 18.44 -18.26
C ALA A 125 2.64 18.81 -17.71
N ALA A 126 1.66 19.11 -18.58
CA ALA A 126 0.30 19.44 -18.15
C ALA A 126 -0.39 18.30 -17.40
N ALA A 127 -0.21 17.04 -17.87
CA ALA A 127 -0.80 15.89 -17.22
C ALA A 127 -0.09 15.56 -15.88
N LEU A 128 1.23 15.73 -15.79
CA LEU A 128 1.95 15.55 -14.52
C LEU A 128 1.53 16.61 -13.48
N GLU A 129 1.32 17.86 -13.92
CA GLU A 129 0.81 18.92 -13.06
C GLU A 129 -0.60 18.62 -12.56
N LEU A 130 -1.50 18.17 -13.42
CA LEU A 130 -2.85 17.74 -13.02
C LEU A 130 -2.79 16.61 -12.01
N ASN A 131 -2.02 15.55 -12.26
CA ASN A 131 -1.86 14.43 -11.34
C ASN A 131 -1.28 14.90 -9.99
N ARG A 132 -0.32 15.82 -10.00
CA ARG A 132 0.26 16.41 -8.80
C ARG A 132 -0.79 17.15 -7.96
N ASN A 133 -1.64 17.93 -8.61
CA ASN A 133 -2.71 18.70 -7.95
C ASN A 133 -3.76 17.75 -7.35
N LEU A 134 -4.18 16.72 -8.09
CA LEU A 134 -5.17 15.74 -7.62
C LEU A 134 -4.63 14.90 -6.46
N ALA A 135 -3.42 14.36 -6.58
CA ALA A 135 -2.77 13.66 -5.48
C ALA A 135 -2.57 14.58 -4.25
N GLY A 136 -2.22 15.85 -4.50
CA GLY A 136 -2.08 16.88 -3.47
C GLY A 136 -3.36 17.10 -2.68
N ALA A 137 -4.50 17.21 -3.36
CA ALA A 137 -5.80 17.35 -2.71
C ALA A 137 -6.15 16.14 -1.81
N GLY A 138 -5.88 14.92 -2.28
CA GLY A 138 -6.03 13.70 -1.47
C GLY A 138 -5.12 13.71 -0.23
N LEU A 139 -3.86 14.15 -0.40
CA LEU A 139 -2.93 14.27 0.73
C LEU A 139 -3.32 15.38 1.72
N ASP A 140 -3.95 16.47 1.27
CA ASP A 140 -4.45 17.52 2.15
C ASP A 140 -5.59 17.01 3.06
N ALA A 141 -6.47 16.15 2.54
CA ALA A 141 -7.49 15.50 3.34
C ALA A 141 -6.89 14.56 4.41
N LEU A 142 -5.84 13.80 4.05
CA LEU A 142 -5.10 12.95 5.00
C LEU A 142 -4.33 13.78 6.04
N GLU A 143 -3.71 14.91 5.64
CA GLU A 143 -3.03 15.85 6.53
C GLU A 143 -3.99 16.39 7.60
N GLN A 144 -5.16 16.89 7.17
CA GLN A 144 -6.17 17.42 8.09
C GLN A 144 -6.70 16.36 9.07
N HIS A 145 -6.83 15.13 8.61
CA HIS A 145 -7.27 14.01 9.43
C HIS A 145 -6.22 13.62 10.46
N LEU A 146 -4.97 13.39 10.03
CA LEU A 146 -3.85 12.95 10.87
C LEU A 146 -3.26 14.06 11.75
N ALA A 147 -3.59 15.33 11.51
CA ALA A 147 -3.27 16.41 12.44
C ALA A 147 -4.02 16.31 13.79
N LYS A 148 -5.06 15.48 13.86
CA LYS A 148 -5.94 15.37 15.04
C LYS A 148 -5.84 14.03 15.76
N GLN A 149 -5.09 13.09 15.21
CA GLN A 149 -5.00 11.73 15.75
C GLN A 149 -3.70 11.03 15.35
N ASP A 150 -3.34 10.01 16.10
CA ASP A 150 -2.08 9.30 15.92
C ASP A 150 -2.06 8.35 14.75
N PHE A 151 -3.18 7.68 14.46
CA PHE A 151 -3.36 6.72 13.38
C PHE A 151 -4.69 6.94 12.67
N LEU A 152 -4.86 6.35 11.48
CA LEU A 152 -6.04 6.57 10.62
C LEU A 152 -7.37 6.16 11.26
N LEU A 153 -7.36 5.15 12.13
CA LEU A 153 -8.57 4.66 12.81
C LEU A 153 -8.50 4.89 14.32
N ASN A 154 -8.14 6.10 14.76
CA ASN A 154 -8.00 6.52 16.16
C ASN A 154 -6.57 6.38 16.72
N GLU A 155 -6.43 5.91 17.97
CA GLU A 155 -5.17 5.87 18.71
C GLU A 155 -4.34 4.59 18.48
N GLN A 156 -4.86 3.62 17.75
CA GLN A 156 -4.21 2.33 17.56
C GLN A 156 -3.81 2.10 16.11
N PHE A 157 -2.56 1.65 15.94
CA PHE A 157 -2.05 1.18 14.67
C PHE A 157 -2.88 0.00 14.12
N SER A 158 -3.13 0.03 12.82
CA SER A 158 -3.98 -0.94 12.11
C SER A 158 -3.46 -1.25 10.71
N LEU A 159 -4.08 -2.21 10.05
CA LEU A 159 -3.83 -2.50 8.63
C LEU A 159 -4.04 -1.27 7.73
N THR A 160 -4.95 -0.37 8.12
CA THR A 160 -5.18 0.88 7.39
C THR A 160 -3.91 1.70 7.29
N ASP A 161 -3.15 1.77 8.38
CA ASP A 161 -1.91 2.53 8.46
C ASP A 161 -0.79 1.91 7.63
N ILE A 162 -0.73 0.58 7.53
CA ILE A 162 0.21 -0.12 6.62
C ILE A 162 -0.07 0.27 5.17
N ILE A 163 -1.34 0.19 4.74
CA ILE A 163 -1.71 0.39 3.33
C ILE A 163 -1.61 1.87 2.95
N VAL A 164 -2.22 2.75 3.73
CA VAL A 164 -2.26 4.19 3.45
C VAL A 164 -0.90 4.84 3.71
N GLY A 165 -0.20 4.42 4.76
CA GLY A 165 1.16 4.89 5.06
C GLY A 165 2.13 4.63 3.91
N TRP A 166 2.03 3.47 3.26
CA TRP A 166 2.83 3.19 2.06
C TRP A 166 2.49 4.17 0.91
N THR A 167 1.22 4.47 0.68
CA THR A 167 0.79 5.45 -0.33
C THR A 167 1.36 6.84 -0.03
N ILE A 168 1.24 7.30 1.23
CA ILE A 168 1.81 8.57 1.69
C ILE A 168 3.33 8.58 1.48
N ASN A 169 4.04 7.52 1.87
CA ASN A 169 5.49 7.43 1.68
C ASN A 169 5.90 7.52 0.20
N TRP A 170 5.12 6.93 -0.71
CA TRP A 170 5.40 7.05 -2.14
C TRP A 170 5.35 8.51 -2.62
N SER A 171 4.41 9.31 -2.14
CA SER A 171 4.27 10.72 -2.51
C SER A 171 5.49 11.60 -2.12
N ARG A 172 6.31 11.15 -1.16
CA ARG A 172 7.54 11.82 -0.75
C ARG A 172 8.50 12.03 -1.91
N LYS A 173 8.66 11.03 -2.80
CA LYS A 173 9.54 11.12 -3.97
C LYS A 173 9.14 12.22 -4.97
N SER A 174 7.91 12.68 -4.90
CA SER A 174 7.37 13.75 -5.73
C SER A 174 7.40 15.12 -5.03
N GLY A 175 8.02 15.25 -3.84
CA GLY A 175 8.07 16.47 -3.05
C GLY A 175 6.71 16.91 -2.49
N LEU A 176 5.70 16.02 -2.49
CA LEU A 176 4.34 16.36 -2.06
C LEU A 176 4.17 16.43 -0.53
N LEU A 177 5.16 15.99 0.25
CA LEU A 177 5.10 16.03 1.72
C LEU A 177 5.74 17.25 2.36
N GLU A 178 6.46 18.08 1.61
CA GLU A 178 7.24 19.20 2.16
C GLU A 178 6.41 20.19 2.98
N THR A 179 5.15 20.39 2.60
CA THR A 179 4.20 21.30 3.25
C THR A 179 3.18 20.59 4.14
N ARG A 180 3.39 19.29 4.47
CA ARG A 180 2.44 18.44 5.20
C ARG A 180 3.08 17.82 6.44
N PRO A 181 3.28 18.61 7.51
CA PRO A 181 4.02 18.17 8.70
C PRO A 181 3.34 17.03 9.46
N ALA A 182 2.01 16.93 9.47
CA ALA A 182 1.33 15.82 10.13
C ALA A 182 1.59 14.49 9.42
N LEU A 183 1.61 14.48 8.07
CA LEU A 183 1.97 13.29 7.31
C LEU A 183 3.44 12.90 7.51
N GLN A 184 4.36 13.87 7.63
CA GLN A 184 5.76 13.58 7.93
C GLN A 184 5.92 12.95 9.31
N SER A 185 5.27 13.52 10.34
CA SER A 185 5.28 13.00 11.70
C SER A 185 4.64 11.61 11.79
N TYR A 186 3.55 11.41 11.07
CA TYR A 186 2.87 10.12 10.97
C TYR A 186 3.79 9.04 10.35
N LEU A 187 4.45 9.33 9.23
CA LEU A 187 5.39 8.39 8.61
C LEU A 187 6.58 8.08 9.54
N ALA A 188 7.12 9.07 10.25
CA ALA A 188 8.18 8.85 11.22
C ALA A 188 7.74 7.83 12.30
N LYS A 189 6.54 8.01 12.85
CA LYS A 189 5.93 7.09 13.81
C LYS A 189 5.74 5.68 13.24
N LEU A 190 5.32 5.55 11.98
CA LEU A 190 5.14 4.26 11.32
C LEU A 190 6.48 3.52 11.13
N PHE A 191 7.53 4.24 10.73
CA PHE A 191 8.83 3.62 10.46
C PHE A 191 9.66 3.30 11.72
N ASP A 192 9.31 3.89 12.84
CA ASP A 192 9.89 3.53 14.15
C ASP A 192 9.37 2.20 14.69
N ARG A 193 8.37 1.59 14.04
CA ARG A 193 7.84 0.28 14.44
C ARG A 193 8.84 -0.84 14.11
N PRO A 194 9.12 -1.77 15.05
CA PRO A 194 10.07 -2.86 14.85
C PRO A 194 9.77 -3.77 13.66
N GLN A 195 8.49 -3.90 13.30
CA GLN A 195 8.01 -4.77 12.23
C GLN A 195 7.90 -4.06 10.87
N ALA A 196 8.20 -2.76 10.80
CA ALA A 196 8.07 -2.00 9.57
C ALA A 196 8.93 -2.59 8.46
N ALA A 197 8.29 -2.88 7.31
CA ALA A 197 8.97 -3.35 6.11
C ALA A 197 9.19 -2.22 5.08
N MET A 198 9.06 -0.98 5.52
CA MET A 198 9.32 0.23 4.73
C MET A 198 10.45 1.02 5.39
N THR A 199 11.22 1.71 4.56
CA THR A 199 12.29 2.60 4.99
C THR A 199 12.10 3.99 4.40
N TRP A 200 12.70 4.98 5.07
CA TRP A 200 12.82 6.34 4.56
C TRP A 200 13.49 6.41 3.19
#